data_158fa3cc08b3681bdaab2edd7438486f
#
_entry.id   158fa3cc08b3681bdaab2edd7438486f
#
_cell.length_a   1.000
_cell.length_b   1.000
_cell.length_c   1.000
_cell.angle_alpha   90.00
_cell.angle_beta   90.00
_cell.angle_gamma   90.00
#
_symmetry.space_group_name_H-M   'P 1'
#
loop_
_entity.id
_entity.type
_entity.pdbx_description
1 polymer ?
#
loop_
_entity_poly.entity_id
_entity_poly.type
_entity_poly.pdbx_seq_one_letter_code
_entity_poly.pdbx_strand_id
1 'polypeptide(L)'
;MKNEQYMLKLVLTDHWFDEIKSGRKIHEYREVKPFWVSRIYSCSKAYAEERIKRLNKEYDLVTTGNEYVEFQKAYRKNAEKMIFKIKKMSIRNGKYTDLHIDKWVFDIELGEKIR
;
A
#
# COMPACT_ATOMS: atom_id res chain seq x y z
N MET A 1 6.84 21.60 1.31
CA MET A 1 6.16 20.98 2.43
C MET A 1 5.17 19.96 1.96
N LYS A 2 5.15 18.88 2.62
CA LYS A 2 4.36 17.76 2.18
C LYS A 2 2.99 17.77 2.76
N ASN A 3 2.04 17.49 1.94
CA ASN A 3 0.66 17.46 2.32
C ASN A 3 0.26 16.05 2.68
N GLU A 4 -0.27 15.86 3.88
CA GLU A 4 -0.63 14.53 4.33
C GLU A 4 -1.72 13.89 3.46
N GLN A 5 -2.51 14.69 2.77
CA GLN A 5 -3.56 14.16 1.92
C GLN A 5 -3.00 13.39 0.71
N TYR A 6 -1.71 13.56 0.42
CA TYR A 6 -1.06 12.81 -0.66
C TYR A 6 -0.23 11.64 -0.14
N MET A 7 -0.43 11.29 1.11
CA MET A 7 0.38 10.27 1.75
C MET A 7 -0.49 9.12 2.26
N LEU A 8 -0.20 7.92 1.78
CA LEU A 8 -0.83 6.71 2.28
C LEU A 8 -0.06 6.28 3.52
N LYS A 9 -0.76 5.92 4.60
CA LYS A 9 -0.12 5.54 5.86
C LYS A 9 -0.41 4.08 6.14
N LEU A 10 0.65 3.29 6.32
CA LEU A 10 0.56 1.86 6.55
C LEU A 10 1.40 1.47 7.76
N VAL A 11 0.88 0.54 8.56
CA VAL A 11 1.59 0.01 9.71
C VAL A 11 2.11 -1.37 9.35
N LEU A 12 3.38 -1.63 9.66
CA LEU A 12 4.04 -2.89 9.37
C LEU A 12 4.50 -3.55 10.66
N THR A 13 4.57 -4.89 10.66
CA THR A 13 5.26 -5.60 11.72
C THR A 13 6.75 -5.27 11.66
N ASP A 14 7.46 -5.55 12.75
CA ASP A 14 8.90 -5.27 12.81
C ASP A 14 9.64 -5.90 11.65
N HIS A 15 9.35 -7.16 11.37
CA HIS A 15 10.04 -7.89 10.31
C HIS A 15 9.90 -7.20 8.95
N TRP A 16 8.67 -6.89 8.56
CA TRP A 16 8.46 -6.30 7.23
C TRP A 16 8.96 -4.86 7.16
N PHE A 17 8.86 -4.13 8.28
CA PHE A 17 9.44 -2.79 8.33
C PHE A 17 10.94 -2.84 8.06
N ASP A 18 11.62 -3.77 8.73
CA ASP A 18 13.07 -3.90 8.59
C ASP A 18 13.47 -4.37 7.19
N GLU A 19 12.66 -5.25 6.58
CA GLU A 19 12.93 -5.70 5.21
C GLU A 19 12.85 -4.55 4.21
N ILE A 20 11.86 -3.68 4.36
CA ILE A 20 11.74 -2.52 3.50
C ILE A 20 12.85 -1.51 3.79
N LYS A 21 13.13 -1.28 5.06
CA LYS A 21 14.17 -0.32 5.45
C LYS A 21 15.54 -0.72 4.90
N SER A 22 15.83 -2.00 4.86
CA SER A 22 17.11 -2.50 4.38
C SER A 22 17.24 -2.49 2.86
N GLY A 23 16.15 -2.30 2.15
CA GLY A 23 16.15 -2.35 0.69
C GLY A 23 15.94 -3.74 0.11
N ARG A 24 15.82 -4.76 0.96
CA ARG A 24 15.58 -6.12 0.47
C ARG A 24 14.18 -6.30 -0.08
N LYS A 25 13.21 -5.54 0.43
CA LYS A 25 11.83 -5.59 -0.03
C LYS A 25 11.47 -4.23 -0.59
N ILE A 26 11.07 -4.21 -1.87
CA ILE A 26 10.73 -2.96 -2.56
C ILE A 26 9.28 -2.89 -3.01
N HIS A 27 8.48 -3.85 -2.61
CA HIS A 27 7.04 -3.87 -2.87
C HIS A 27 6.32 -4.11 -1.55
N GLU A 28 5.18 -3.45 -1.37
CA GLU A 28 4.28 -3.74 -0.27
C GLU A 28 2.92 -4.06 -0.85
N TYR A 29 2.21 -4.98 -0.19
CA TYR A 29 0.97 -5.52 -0.72
C TYR A 29 -0.15 -5.38 0.29
N ARG A 30 -1.35 -5.08 -0.22
CA ARG A 30 -2.57 -5.02 0.61
C ARG A 30 -3.69 -5.66 -0.18
N GLU A 31 -4.51 -6.46 0.49
CA GLU A 31 -5.62 -7.13 -0.17
C GLU A 31 -6.62 -6.12 -0.73
N VAL A 32 -7.16 -6.41 -1.93
CA VAL A 32 -8.20 -5.57 -2.53
C VAL A 32 -9.51 -5.90 -1.83
N LYS A 33 -9.82 -5.16 -0.79
CA LYS A 33 -11.05 -5.31 -0.01
C LYS A 33 -11.51 -3.91 0.41
N PRO A 34 -12.77 -3.78 0.84
CA PRO A 34 -13.33 -2.43 1.06
C PRO A 34 -12.49 -1.54 1.97
N PHE A 35 -11.90 -2.11 3.02
CA PHE A 35 -11.07 -1.33 3.93
C PHE A 35 -9.92 -0.65 3.20
N TRP A 36 -9.16 -1.42 2.40
CA TRP A 36 -7.98 -0.87 1.72
C TRP A 36 -8.35 -0.04 0.50
N VAL A 37 -9.40 -0.44 -0.22
CA VAL A 37 -9.89 0.36 -1.35
C VAL A 37 -10.32 1.73 -0.85
N SER A 38 -11.03 1.79 0.27
CA SER A 38 -11.48 3.05 0.85
C SER A 38 -10.30 3.95 1.18
N ARG A 39 -9.25 3.40 1.74
CA ARG A 39 -8.06 4.19 2.11
C ARG A 39 -7.23 4.62 0.91
N ILE A 40 -7.05 3.72 -0.04
CA ILE A 40 -6.19 4.00 -1.19
C ILE A 40 -6.86 5.00 -2.13
N TYR A 41 -8.17 4.88 -2.33
CA TYR A 41 -8.90 5.77 -3.23
C TYR A 41 -9.58 6.92 -2.51
N SER A 42 -9.49 7.00 -1.18
CA SER A 42 -10.11 8.04 -0.35
C SER A 42 -11.61 8.11 -0.62
N CYS A 43 -12.30 6.99 -0.50
CA CYS A 43 -13.73 6.92 -0.76
C CYS A 43 -14.44 6.19 0.39
N SER A 44 -15.78 6.24 0.38
CA SER A 44 -16.56 5.54 1.39
C SER A 44 -16.46 4.03 1.18
N LYS A 45 -16.81 3.28 2.23
CA LYS A 45 -16.82 1.82 2.12
C LYS A 45 -17.85 1.33 1.12
N ALA A 46 -19.01 1.99 1.08
CA ALA A 46 -20.05 1.60 0.12
C ALA A 46 -19.57 1.78 -1.30
N TYR A 47 -18.90 2.90 -1.58
CA TYR A 47 -18.34 3.13 -2.90
C TYR A 47 -17.21 2.17 -3.20
N ALA A 48 -16.43 1.82 -2.17
CA ALA A 48 -15.33 0.87 -2.33
C ALA A 48 -15.85 -0.50 -2.78
N GLU A 49 -16.98 -0.95 -2.22
CA GLU A 49 -17.56 -2.22 -2.61
C GLU A 49 -17.95 -2.23 -4.07
N GLU A 50 -18.52 -1.11 -4.56
CA GLU A 50 -18.86 -0.99 -5.97
C GLU A 50 -17.62 -0.98 -6.85
N ARG A 51 -16.58 -0.29 -6.39
CA ARG A 51 -15.35 -0.17 -7.15
C ARG A 51 -14.64 -1.51 -7.30
N ILE A 52 -14.68 -2.35 -6.26
CA ILE A 52 -14.05 -3.67 -6.30
C ILE A 52 -14.61 -4.51 -7.45
N LYS A 53 -15.88 -4.37 -7.74
CA LYS A 53 -16.51 -5.12 -8.83
C LYS A 53 -15.90 -4.79 -10.19
N ARG A 54 -15.18 -3.68 -10.28
CA ARG A 54 -14.56 -3.24 -11.53
C ARG A 54 -13.04 -3.41 -11.54
N LEU A 55 -12.47 -3.88 -10.43
CA LEU A 55 -11.01 -3.99 -10.27
C LEU A 55 -10.56 -5.45 -10.34
N ASN A 56 -11.08 -6.21 -11.28
CA ASN A 56 -10.79 -7.65 -11.33
C ASN A 56 -9.79 -8.01 -12.41
N LYS A 57 -8.84 -7.14 -12.67
CA LYS A 57 -7.88 -7.39 -13.72
C LYS A 57 -6.47 -7.34 -13.16
N GLU A 58 -5.74 -8.41 -13.41
CA GLU A 58 -4.35 -8.46 -13.03
C GLU A 58 -3.57 -7.39 -13.76
N TYR A 59 -2.66 -6.74 -13.03
CA TYR A 59 -1.79 -5.68 -13.56
C TYR A 59 -2.50 -4.38 -13.93
N ASP A 60 -3.76 -4.20 -13.51
CA ASP A 60 -4.40 -2.90 -13.68
C ASP A 60 -3.58 -1.85 -12.93
N LEU A 61 -3.34 -0.73 -13.61
CA LEU A 61 -2.70 0.40 -12.96
C LEU A 61 -3.70 1.09 -12.05
N VAL A 62 -3.24 1.41 -10.85
CA VAL A 62 -4.05 2.11 -9.86
C VAL A 62 -3.57 3.55 -9.81
N THR A 63 -4.46 4.47 -10.18
CA THR A 63 -4.16 5.90 -10.16
C THR A 63 -4.91 6.53 -9.01
N THR A 64 -4.18 7.07 -8.05
CA THR A 64 -4.77 7.73 -6.89
C THR A 64 -4.03 9.05 -6.66
N GLY A 65 -4.50 9.81 -5.67
CA GLY A 65 -3.81 11.03 -5.30
C GLY A 65 -2.61 10.81 -4.40
N ASN A 66 -2.33 9.56 -4.01
CA ASN A 66 -1.23 9.27 -3.11
C ASN A 66 0.08 9.20 -3.88
N GLU A 67 1.01 10.08 -3.55
CA GLU A 67 2.34 10.11 -4.16
C GLU A 67 3.38 9.50 -3.25
N TYR A 68 3.09 9.37 -1.97
CA TYR A 68 4.02 8.90 -0.96
C TYR A 68 3.34 7.88 -0.06
N VAL A 69 4.16 6.99 0.52
CA VAL A 69 3.68 6.07 1.54
C VAL A 69 4.56 6.21 2.77
N GLU A 70 3.91 6.32 3.92
CA GLU A 70 4.58 6.34 5.20
C GLU A 70 4.39 4.99 5.87
N PHE A 71 5.49 4.35 6.23
CA PHE A 71 5.45 3.09 6.98
C PHE A 71 5.75 3.37 8.44
N GLN A 72 4.96 2.79 9.32
CA GLN A 72 5.14 2.88 10.76
C GLN A 72 5.49 1.50 11.30
N LYS A 73 6.49 1.45 12.16
CA LYS A 73 6.94 0.20 12.75
C LYS A 73 6.06 -0.16 13.95
N ALA A 74 5.08 -1.01 13.68
CA ALA A 74 4.13 -1.49 14.69
C ALA A 74 3.31 -0.33 15.31
N TYR A 75 2.57 -0.66 16.36
CA TYR A 75 1.67 0.31 17.01
C TYR A 75 2.27 0.79 18.33
N ARG A 76 3.53 1.18 18.31
CA ARG A 76 4.19 1.68 19.50
C ARG A 76 4.06 3.18 19.60
N LYS A 77 4.03 3.67 20.84
CA LYS A 77 4.20 5.10 21.06
C LYS A 77 5.58 5.51 20.52
N ASN A 78 5.62 6.60 19.79
CA ASN A 78 6.86 7.08 19.17
C ASN A 78 7.49 6.04 18.23
N ALA A 79 6.64 5.29 17.51
CA ALA A 79 7.12 4.29 16.57
C ALA A 79 8.00 4.91 15.50
N GLU A 80 9.01 4.16 15.08
CA GLU A 80 9.84 4.58 13.96
C GLU A 80 9.02 4.65 12.69
N LYS A 81 9.28 5.64 11.84
CA LYS A 81 8.57 5.82 10.58
C LYS A 81 9.56 6.07 9.46
N MET A 82 9.15 5.74 8.25
CA MET A 82 9.92 6.07 7.07
C MET A 82 8.95 6.37 5.94
N ILE A 83 9.39 7.21 5.01
CA ILE A 83 8.54 7.67 3.91
C ILE A 83 9.23 7.34 2.59
N PHE A 84 8.48 6.77 1.67
CA PHE A 84 8.95 6.46 0.32
C PHE A 84 8.05 7.12 -0.70
N LYS A 85 8.64 7.49 -1.82
CA LYS A 85 7.84 7.84 -2.98
C LYS A 85 7.23 6.57 -3.55
N ILE A 86 5.98 6.64 -3.99
CA ILE A 86 5.34 5.51 -4.67
C ILE A 86 5.73 5.58 -6.13
N LYS A 87 6.42 4.55 -6.60
CA LYS A 87 6.83 4.50 -7.99
C LYS A 87 5.67 4.09 -8.88
N LYS A 88 4.92 3.08 -8.46
CA LYS A 88 3.79 2.56 -9.21
C LYS A 88 2.90 1.75 -8.30
N MET A 89 1.60 1.77 -8.57
CA MET A 89 0.67 0.90 -7.87
C MET A 89 -0.14 0.15 -8.92
N SER A 90 -0.29 -1.16 -8.73
CA SER A 90 -1.02 -2.00 -9.66
C SER A 90 -1.77 -3.07 -8.89
N ILE A 91 -2.52 -3.91 -9.60
CA ILE A 91 -3.27 -5.00 -8.99
C ILE A 91 -2.74 -6.31 -9.57
N ARG A 92 -2.56 -7.29 -8.70
CA ARG A 92 -2.10 -8.61 -9.12
C ARG A 92 -2.65 -9.67 -8.16
N ASN A 93 -2.46 -10.93 -8.51
CA ASN A 93 -2.89 -12.01 -7.63
C ASN A 93 -1.88 -12.18 -6.50
N GLY A 94 -2.39 -12.24 -5.27
CA GLY A 94 -1.55 -12.28 -4.08
C GLY A 94 -0.84 -13.60 -3.85
N LYS A 95 -1.18 -14.66 -4.60
CA LYS A 95 -0.51 -15.94 -4.38
C LYS A 95 0.94 -15.91 -4.80
N TYR A 96 1.32 -14.94 -5.63
CA TYR A 96 2.70 -14.76 -6.09
C TYR A 96 3.43 -13.67 -5.30
N THR A 97 2.88 -13.26 -4.17
CA THR A 97 3.47 -12.25 -3.31
C THR A 97 3.76 -12.87 -1.95
N ASP A 98 4.38 -12.10 -1.06
CA ASP A 98 4.65 -12.60 0.29
C ASP A 98 3.39 -12.72 1.15
N LEU A 99 2.22 -12.29 0.65
CA LEU A 99 0.95 -12.56 1.34
C LEU A 99 0.48 -13.99 1.14
N HIS A 100 0.86 -14.62 0.03
CA HIS A 100 0.50 -16.01 -0.29
C HIS A 100 -1.00 -16.26 -0.20
N ILE A 101 -1.81 -15.33 -0.70
CA ILE A 101 -3.27 -15.48 -0.74
C ILE A 101 -3.75 -15.46 -2.19
N ASP A 102 -4.67 -16.34 -2.52
CA ASP A 102 -5.22 -16.42 -3.88
C ASP A 102 -6.37 -15.42 -4.01
N LYS A 103 -6.02 -14.14 -3.95
CA LYS A 103 -6.95 -13.02 -4.04
C LYS A 103 -6.22 -11.87 -4.70
N TRP A 104 -6.99 -10.90 -5.21
CA TRP A 104 -6.40 -9.70 -5.79
C TRP A 104 -5.80 -8.83 -4.68
N VAL A 105 -4.61 -8.31 -4.94
CA VAL A 105 -3.93 -7.43 -4.00
C VAL A 105 -3.42 -6.19 -4.74
N PHE A 106 -3.33 -5.08 -4.00
CA PHE A 106 -2.60 -3.91 -4.46
C PHE A 106 -1.12 -4.19 -4.31
N ASP A 107 -0.37 -3.91 -5.37
CA ASP A 107 1.09 -4.00 -5.39
C ASP A 107 1.62 -2.58 -5.43
N ILE A 108 2.20 -2.14 -4.32
CA ILE A 108 2.76 -0.80 -4.18
C ILE A 108 4.26 -0.92 -4.39
N GLU A 109 4.71 -0.49 -5.56
CA GLU A 109 6.14 -0.52 -5.85
C GLU A 109 6.78 0.75 -5.32
N LEU A 110 7.83 0.59 -4.51
CA LEU A 110 8.47 1.70 -3.82
C LEU A 110 9.54 2.32 -4.69
N GLY A 111 9.58 3.64 -4.66
CA GLY A 111 10.64 4.39 -5.31
C GLY A 111 11.64 4.88 -4.28
N GLU A 112 12.01 6.14 -4.41
CA GLU A 112 13.04 6.75 -3.58
C GLU A 112 12.58 6.87 -2.13
N LYS A 113 13.47 6.54 -1.19
CA LYS A 113 13.22 6.78 0.23
C LYS A 113 13.42 8.26 0.51
N ILE A 114 12.39 8.89 1.03
CA ILE A 114 12.42 10.33 1.30
C ILE A 114 12.91 10.62 2.72
N ARG A 115 12.51 9.78 3.69
CA ARG A 115 12.86 10.05 5.07
C ARG A 115 13.01 8.80 5.90
#